data_92a5534b45b23c458458bfeadfb0e900
#
_entry.id   92a5534b45b23c458458bfeadfb0e900
#
_cell.length_a   1.000
_cell.length_b   1.000
_cell.length_c   1.000
_cell.angle_alpha   90.00
_cell.angle_beta   90.00
_cell.angle_gamma   90.00
#
_symmetry.space_group_name_H-M   'P 1'
#
loop_
_entity.id
_entity.type
_entity.pdbx_description
1 polymer ?
#
loop_
_entity_poly.entity_id
_entity_poly.type
_entity_poly.pdbx_seq_one_letter_code
_entity_poly.pdbx_strand_id
1 'polypeptide(L)'
;MKKALVILSILLLISCNNTIGSDDVNELTNLEFTIDDEKEVTTTALIVKGSVINTGTTKVSSPWYIEGMFYSDTNFTTILGGANQTINVPLESGVSYNWTLSFSSSNILESEYPNFGFRNLRGYINQ
;
A
#
# COMPACT_ATOMS: atom_id res chain seq x y z
N MET A 1 -43.36 5.24 13.89
CA MET A 1 -43.17 4.02 13.10
C MET A 1 -42.24 4.22 11.90
N LYS A 2 -42.54 5.17 11.05
CA LYS A 2 -41.70 5.47 9.90
C LYS A 2 -40.29 5.91 10.26
N LYS A 3 -40.18 6.64 11.36
CA LYS A 3 -38.88 7.14 11.84
C LYS A 3 -37.95 6.01 12.28
N ALA A 4 -38.49 4.99 12.91
CA ALA A 4 -37.70 3.85 13.34
C ALA A 4 -37.13 3.06 12.15
N LEU A 5 -37.90 2.97 11.09
CA LEU A 5 -37.48 2.29 9.89
C LEU A 5 -36.28 2.97 9.22
N VAL A 6 -36.30 4.32 9.20
CA VAL A 6 -35.20 5.09 8.63
C VAL A 6 -33.93 4.92 9.44
N ILE A 7 -34.04 4.92 10.75
CA ILE A 7 -32.89 4.71 11.64
C ILE A 7 -32.27 3.34 11.42
N LEU A 8 -33.11 2.33 11.24
CA LEU A 8 -32.63 0.98 10.99
C LEU A 8 -31.85 0.88 9.69
N SER A 9 -32.31 1.58 8.66
CA SER A 9 -31.61 1.61 7.38
C SER A 9 -30.22 2.22 7.51
N ILE A 10 -30.08 3.28 8.28
CA ILE A 10 -28.80 3.94 8.51
C ILE A 10 -27.84 2.99 9.23
N LEU A 11 -28.33 2.27 10.22
CA LEU A 11 -27.52 1.30 10.94
C LEU A 11 -26.99 0.19 10.03
N LEU A 12 -27.84 -0.26 9.13
CA LEU A 12 -27.42 -1.28 8.17
C LEU A 12 -26.29 -0.79 7.26
N LEU A 13 -26.35 0.45 6.82
CA LEU A 13 -25.29 1.02 6.00
C LEU A 13 -23.97 1.09 6.76
N ILE A 14 -23.99 1.47 8.02
CA ILE A 14 -22.80 1.52 8.86
C ILE A 14 -22.23 0.11 9.02
N SER A 15 -23.07 -0.88 9.25
CA SER A 15 -22.62 -2.27 9.37
C SER A 15 -21.96 -2.76 8.09
N CYS A 16 -22.51 -2.44 6.95
CA CYS A 16 -21.92 -2.83 5.68
C CYS A 16 -20.53 -2.22 5.49
N ASN A 17 -20.36 -0.97 5.82
CA ASN A 17 -19.07 -0.30 5.73
C ASN A 17 -18.03 -0.95 6.65
N ASN A 18 -18.41 -1.30 7.84
CA ASN A 18 -17.52 -1.98 8.77
C ASN A 18 -17.12 -3.37 8.26
N THR A 19 -18.02 -4.05 7.61
CA THR A 19 -17.74 -5.37 7.05
C THR A 19 -16.73 -5.30 5.91
N ILE A 20 -16.83 -4.28 5.06
CA ILE A 20 -15.93 -4.10 3.93
C ILE A 20 -14.53 -3.73 4.40
N GLY A 21 -14.41 -2.94 5.46
CA GLY A 21 -13.14 -2.51 5.99
C GLY A 21 -12.49 -3.46 6.98
N SER A 22 -12.85 -4.72 6.96
CA SER A 22 -12.41 -5.71 7.94
C SER A 22 -11.01 -6.25 7.70
N ASP A 23 -10.13 -5.49 7.14
CA ASP A 23 -8.76 -5.90 6.97
C ASP A 23 -8.07 -6.03 8.32
N ASP A 24 -7.28 -7.09 8.47
CA ASP A 24 -6.51 -7.33 9.68
C ASP A 24 -5.22 -6.50 9.70
N VAL A 25 -5.27 -5.30 9.15
CA VAL A 25 -4.12 -4.41 9.07
C VAL A 25 -4.44 -3.05 9.66
N ASN A 26 -3.43 -2.46 10.27
CA ASN A 26 -3.47 -1.07 10.71
C ASN A 26 -2.51 -0.25 9.86
N GLU A 27 -3.06 0.68 9.10
CA GLU A 27 -2.24 1.58 8.31
C GLU A 27 -1.47 2.54 9.22
N LEU A 28 -0.19 2.72 8.93
CA LEU A 28 0.68 3.64 9.65
C LEU A 28 0.55 5.03 9.02
N THR A 29 0.09 6.00 9.81
CA THR A 29 -0.24 7.34 9.32
C THR A 29 0.89 8.35 9.47
N ASN A 30 1.89 8.05 10.30
CA ASN A 30 3.01 8.96 10.57
C ASN A 30 4.26 8.58 9.78
N LEU A 31 4.07 8.11 8.58
CA LEU A 31 5.15 7.81 7.64
C LEU A 31 5.08 8.76 6.46
N GLU A 32 6.22 9.28 6.08
CA GLU A 32 6.36 10.10 4.88
C GLU A 32 7.20 9.34 3.88
N PHE A 33 6.59 9.02 2.74
CA PHE A 33 7.23 8.25 1.67
C PHE A 33 7.78 9.15 0.59
N THR A 34 8.95 8.78 0.08
CA THR A 34 9.54 9.38 -1.11
C THR A 34 9.78 8.25 -2.12
N ILE A 35 9.40 8.48 -3.36
CA ILE A 35 9.60 7.54 -4.46
C ILE A 35 10.71 8.07 -5.33
N ASP A 36 11.70 7.23 -5.62
CA ASP A 36 12.79 7.60 -6.53
C ASP A 36 12.25 7.75 -7.94
N ASP A 37 12.80 8.72 -8.69
CA ASP A 37 12.34 9.00 -10.05
C ASP A 37 12.60 7.83 -11.01
N GLU A 38 13.59 7.01 -10.71
CA GLU A 38 13.95 5.88 -11.56
C GLU A 38 13.11 4.66 -11.22
N LYS A 39 12.31 4.22 -12.19
CA LYS A 39 11.63 2.95 -12.14
C LYS A 39 12.38 1.97 -13.02
N GLU A 40 12.46 0.72 -12.58
CA GLU A 40 13.15 -0.31 -13.33
C GLU A 40 12.17 -1.31 -13.93
N VAL A 41 12.41 -1.68 -15.17
CA VAL A 41 11.67 -2.73 -15.86
C VAL A 41 12.68 -3.79 -16.31
N THR A 42 12.49 -4.99 -15.83
CA THR A 42 13.27 -6.14 -16.26
C THR A 42 12.39 -7.10 -17.04
N THR A 43 12.95 -8.20 -17.50
CA THR A 43 12.16 -9.22 -18.18
C THR A 43 11.18 -9.94 -17.26
N THR A 44 11.38 -9.84 -15.94
CA THR A 44 10.59 -10.60 -14.96
C THR A 44 10.04 -9.76 -13.82
N ALA A 45 10.31 -8.45 -13.80
CA ALA A 45 9.87 -7.61 -12.68
C ALA A 45 9.70 -6.15 -13.06
N LEU A 46 8.75 -5.51 -12.37
CA LEU A 46 8.60 -4.05 -12.33
C LEU A 46 9.03 -3.61 -10.93
N ILE A 47 9.97 -2.67 -10.85
CA ILE A 47 10.62 -2.32 -9.59
C ILE A 47 10.48 -0.83 -9.31
N VAL A 48 10.06 -0.50 -8.09
CA VAL A 48 10.00 0.87 -7.57
C VAL A 48 10.76 0.92 -6.26
N LYS A 49 11.55 1.95 -6.08
CA LYS A 49 12.36 2.16 -4.89
C LYS A 49 12.10 3.53 -4.29
N GLY A 50 12.42 3.68 -3.05
CA GLY A 50 12.33 4.96 -2.39
C GLY A 50 12.79 4.89 -0.95
N SER A 51 12.39 5.88 -0.20
CA SER A 51 12.66 5.96 1.22
C SER A 51 11.39 6.29 2.00
N VAL A 52 11.42 6.06 3.28
CA VAL A 52 10.34 6.39 4.19
C VAL A 52 10.95 6.91 5.48
N ILE A 53 10.36 7.94 6.06
CA ILE A 53 10.77 8.48 7.35
C ILE A 53 9.61 8.40 8.33
N ASN A 54 9.91 8.03 9.57
CA ASN A 54 8.93 8.08 10.64
C ASN A 54 8.86 9.51 11.18
N THR A 55 7.81 10.22 10.84
CA THR A 55 7.58 11.61 11.26
C THR A 55 6.84 11.69 12.60
N GLY A 56 6.42 10.56 13.14
CA GLY A 56 5.76 10.50 14.45
C GLY A 56 6.75 10.53 15.60
N THR A 57 6.21 10.51 16.80
CA THR A 57 7.01 10.52 18.02
C THR A 57 7.22 9.13 18.60
N THR A 58 6.56 8.14 18.03
CA THR A 58 6.59 6.76 18.51
C THR A 58 7.27 5.87 17.49
N LYS A 59 8.12 4.99 17.97
CA LYS A 59 8.76 3.97 17.14
C LYS A 59 7.73 3.05 16.48
N VAL A 60 7.96 2.71 15.22
CA VAL A 60 7.24 1.64 14.55
C VAL A 60 7.93 0.32 14.88
N SER A 61 7.22 -0.58 15.54
CA SER A 61 7.79 -1.88 15.94
C SER A 61 7.78 -2.84 14.77
N SER A 62 8.80 -3.71 14.73
CA SER A 62 8.89 -4.76 13.73
C SER A 62 8.10 -6.00 14.16
N PRO A 63 7.58 -6.81 13.23
CA PRO A 63 7.62 -6.57 11.79
C PRO A 63 6.56 -5.54 11.37
N TRP A 64 6.87 -4.81 10.32
CA TRP A 64 5.92 -3.93 9.67
C TRP A 64 6.11 -4.08 8.16
N TYR A 65 5.20 -3.51 7.37
CA TYR A 65 5.12 -3.83 5.96
C TYR A 65 4.93 -2.57 5.14
N ILE A 66 5.47 -2.60 3.92
CA ILE A 66 5.23 -1.57 2.90
C ILE A 66 4.59 -2.26 1.71
N GLU A 67 3.56 -1.65 1.17
CA GLU A 67 2.91 -2.17 -0.03
C GLU A 67 2.59 -1.06 -1.01
N GLY A 68 2.42 -1.44 -2.27
CA GLY A 68 1.98 -0.55 -3.34
C GLY A 68 1.39 -1.33 -4.48
N MET A 69 0.74 -0.61 -5.40
CA MET A 69 0.02 -1.20 -6.53
C MET A 69 0.65 -0.79 -7.85
N PHE A 70 0.77 -1.74 -8.74
CA PHE A 70 1.35 -1.58 -10.07
C PHE A 70 0.24 -1.60 -11.12
N TYR A 71 0.34 -0.69 -12.08
CA TYR A 71 -0.64 -0.49 -13.14
C TYR A 71 0.04 -0.52 -14.51
N SER A 72 -0.74 -0.80 -15.55
CA SER A 72 -0.24 -0.92 -16.92
C SER A 72 0.41 0.36 -17.45
N ASP A 73 -0.04 1.51 -17.00
CA ASP A 73 0.45 2.80 -17.47
C ASP A 73 0.29 3.88 -16.39
N THR A 74 0.80 5.08 -16.65
CA THR A 74 0.75 6.19 -15.71
C THR A 74 -0.64 6.82 -15.57
N ASN A 75 -1.59 6.41 -16.38
CA ASN A 75 -3.00 6.78 -16.23
C ASN A 75 -3.77 5.78 -15.37
N PHE A 76 -3.10 4.75 -14.87
CA PHE A 76 -3.67 3.71 -14.02
C PHE A 76 -4.84 2.98 -14.69
N THR A 77 -4.71 2.71 -15.97
CA THR A 77 -5.79 2.14 -16.78
C THR A 77 -6.16 0.73 -16.32
N THR A 78 -5.17 -0.12 -16.14
CA THR A 78 -5.39 -1.52 -15.74
C THR A 78 -4.49 -1.85 -14.57
N ILE A 79 -5.06 -2.45 -13.54
CA ILE A 79 -4.30 -2.91 -12.39
C ILE A 79 -3.56 -4.20 -12.76
N LEU A 80 -2.26 -4.24 -12.50
CA LEU A 80 -1.45 -5.44 -12.71
C LEU A 80 -1.38 -6.28 -11.44
N GLY A 81 -1.24 -5.64 -10.30
CA GLY A 81 -1.20 -6.30 -9.01
C GLY A 81 -0.42 -5.50 -7.99
N GLY A 82 -0.30 -6.05 -6.81
CA GLY A 82 0.40 -5.43 -5.69
C GLY A 82 1.72 -6.11 -5.39
N ALA A 83 2.56 -5.39 -4.67
CA ALA A 83 3.77 -5.93 -4.08
C ALA A 83 3.90 -5.42 -2.66
N ASN A 84 4.56 -6.20 -1.81
CA ASN A 84 4.85 -5.77 -0.45
C ASN A 84 6.25 -6.18 -0.05
N GLN A 85 6.76 -5.49 0.97
CA GLN A 85 8.04 -5.81 1.61
C GLN A 85 7.81 -5.93 3.10
N THR A 86 8.31 -7.00 3.70
CA THR A 86 8.34 -7.18 5.15
C THR A 86 9.58 -6.52 5.70
N ILE A 87 9.42 -5.70 6.74
CA ILE A 87 10.54 -5.01 7.37
C ILE A 87 10.68 -5.55 8.79
N ASN A 88 11.83 -6.17 9.05
CA ASN A 88 12.10 -6.88 10.29
C ASN A 88 12.92 -6.05 11.28
N VAL A 89 13.09 -4.76 11.02
CA VAL A 89 13.74 -3.83 11.94
C VAL A 89 12.75 -2.74 12.32
N PRO A 90 12.78 -2.26 13.57
CA PRO A 90 11.91 -1.14 13.94
C PRO A 90 12.34 0.14 13.23
N LEU A 91 11.40 1.06 13.09
CA LEU A 91 11.68 2.38 12.53
C LEU A 91 11.50 3.42 13.63
N GLU A 92 12.61 3.91 14.15
CA GLU A 92 12.60 4.92 15.21
C GLU A 92 12.08 6.26 14.69
N SER A 93 11.58 7.08 15.60
CA SER A 93 11.15 8.43 15.29
C SER A 93 12.27 9.23 14.61
N GLY A 94 11.97 9.88 13.50
CA GLY A 94 12.92 10.70 12.75
C GLY A 94 13.92 9.93 11.90
N VAL A 95 13.83 8.61 11.86
CA VAL A 95 14.76 7.76 11.11
C VAL A 95 14.15 7.35 9.78
N SER A 96 14.99 7.27 8.77
CA SER A 96 14.62 6.86 7.41
C SER A 96 14.99 5.41 7.14
N TYR A 97 14.21 4.79 6.25
CA TYR A 97 14.46 3.44 5.76
C TYR A 97 14.30 3.43 4.24
N ASN A 98 15.25 2.79 3.54
CA ASN A 98 15.16 2.61 2.09
C ASN A 98 14.36 1.34 1.78
N TRP A 99 13.39 1.45 0.89
CA TRP A 99 12.52 0.34 0.53
C TRP A 99 12.57 0.06 -0.96
N THR A 100 12.23 -1.16 -1.31
CA THR A 100 12.11 -1.61 -2.71
C THR A 100 10.88 -2.49 -2.83
N LEU A 101 10.03 -2.19 -3.81
CA LEU A 101 8.91 -3.05 -4.16
C LEU A 101 9.13 -3.61 -5.55
N SER A 102 9.00 -4.92 -5.68
CA SER A 102 9.20 -5.63 -6.92
C SER A 102 7.95 -6.44 -7.24
N PHE A 103 7.35 -6.16 -8.38
CA PHE A 103 6.18 -6.87 -8.85
C PHE A 103 6.57 -7.86 -9.94
N SER A 104 6.16 -9.12 -9.79
CA SER A 104 6.35 -10.18 -10.77
C SER A 104 5.08 -11.02 -10.84
N SER A 105 4.72 -11.43 -12.05
CA SER A 105 3.57 -12.31 -12.25
C SER A 105 3.84 -13.24 -13.42
N SER A 106 3.45 -14.50 -13.28
CA SER A 106 3.54 -15.47 -14.35
C SER A 106 2.51 -15.23 -15.47
N ASN A 107 1.53 -14.35 -15.21
CA ASN A 107 0.43 -14.09 -16.15
C ASN A 107 0.71 -12.93 -17.09
N ILE A 108 1.80 -12.19 -16.88
CA ILE A 108 2.16 -11.04 -17.72
C ILE A 108 3.63 -11.10 -18.08
N LEU A 109 3.98 -10.34 -19.10
CA LEU A 109 5.38 -10.11 -19.48
C LEU A 109 5.74 -8.69 -19.05
N GLU A 110 6.49 -8.54 -17.98
CA GLU A 110 6.78 -7.26 -17.35
C GLU A 110 7.47 -6.28 -18.32
N SER A 111 8.29 -6.79 -19.22
CA SER A 111 8.97 -5.96 -20.21
C SER A 111 8.03 -5.24 -21.18
N GLU A 112 6.77 -5.62 -21.24
CA GLU A 112 5.76 -4.94 -22.04
C GLU A 112 5.23 -3.67 -21.38
N TYR A 113 5.62 -3.38 -20.13
CA TYR A 113 5.13 -2.25 -19.37
C TYR A 113 6.24 -1.25 -19.02
N PRO A 114 6.94 -0.69 -20.02
CA PRO A 114 8.05 0.24 -19.75
C PRO A 114 7.58 1.53 -19.08
N ASN A 115 6.31 1.89 -19.22
CA ASN A 115 5.72 3.08 -18.65
C ASN A 115 4.68 2.74 -17.58
N PHE A 116 4.92 1.71 -16.82
CA PHE A 116 3.98 1.28 -15.79
C PHE A 116 3.70 2.38 -14.76
N GLY A 117 2.52 2.34 -14.15
CA GLY A 117 2.13 3.24 -13.08
C GLY A 117 2.27 2.56 -11.72
N PHE A 118 2.45 3.38 -10.71
CA PHE A 118 2.58 2.91 -9.33
C PHE A 118 1.89 3.89 -8.39
N ARG A 119 1.05 3.38 -7.49
CA ARG A 119 0.38 4.22 -6.49
C ARG A 119 -0.10 3.38 -5.31
N ASN A 120 -0.78 4.05 -4.37
CA ASN A 120 -1.34 3.43 -3.17
C ASN A 120 -0.24 2.85 -2.26
N LEU A 121 0.87 3.58 -2.20
CA LEU A 121 1.99 3.25 -1.33
C LEU A 121 1.61 3.52 0.12
N ARG A 122 1.75 2.53 0.97
CA ARG A 122 1.47 2.66 2.40
C ARG A 122 2.33 1.74 3.24
N GLY A 123 2.47 2.10 4.51
CA GLY A 123 3.02 1.21 5.53
C GLY A 123 1.90 0.72 6.44
N TYR A 124 2.03 -0.49 6.96
CA TYR A 124 1.02 -1.05 7.85
C TYR A 124 1.62 -2.10 8.78
N ILE A 125 0.88 -2.41 9.83
CA ILE A 125 1.16 -3.53 10.73
C ILE A 125 -0.07 -4.45 10.73
N ASN A 126 0.18 -5.72 10.97
CA ASN A 126 -0.90 -6.67 11.18
C ASN A 126 -1.46 -6.52 12.59
N GLN A 127 -2.75 -6.74 12.72
CA GLN A 127 -3.39 -6.75 14.03
C GLN A 127 -3.16 -8.06 14.75
#